data_2f634a01c13cb10a4dcdbd4bef2f2795
#
_entry.id   2f634a01c13cb10a4dcdbd4bef2f2795
#
_cell.length_a   1.000
_cell.length_b   1.000
_cell.length_c   1.000
_cell.angle_alpha   90.00
_cell.angle_beta   90.00
_cell.angle_gamma   90.00
#
_symmetry.space_group_name_H-M   'P 1'
#
loop_
_entity.id
_entity.type
_entity.pdbx_description
1 polymer ?
#
loop_
_entity_poly.entity_id
_entity_poly.type
_entity_poly.pdbx_seq_one_letter_code
_entity_poly.pdbx_strand_id
1 'polypeptide(L)'
;MATMENTYLPTAREQLEARLERLESLLQQQPSEQVTELITEVDKAIERIDTGHFGECTVCHENVEADRLMHDPLIAVCLGCLSPQQQRALEYDLQLAAQIHQGLLPAAKLAIPGWEVAYHYKPAGVIGGDYFDVLSDGKGGTYFLIADVAGKGVSAAMLTANLRAVFRALIPLGLEVEQLLTHANRLFCESKLPMQYATVIFGHASAAGKLQVVNAGHLPGLLVHGPEIKLLESNCIPLGMFTDQQFKATTHTLDLGDMLVLFTDGISEAQDGNGAEYGVSKLQALIQECVNLCPDELVKCLQERLEAFRNGTERADDETLVAIQFAGSGPRLVV
;
A
#
# COMPACT_ATOMS: atom_id res chain seq x y z
N MET A 1 8.05 2.89 27.35
CA MET A 1 7.49 4.24 27.49
C MET A 1 8.58 5.33 27.57
N ALA A 2 9.62 5.23 28.35
CA ALA A 2 10.67 6.28 28.49
C ALA A 2 11.57 6.54 27.27
N THR A 3 11.57 5.72 26.24
CA THR A 3 12.47 5.81 25.06
C THR A 3 11.89 6.60 23.87
N MET A 4 10.57 6.76 23.76
CA MET A 4 9.94 7.57 22.70
C MET A 4 9.95 9.08 23.02
N GLU A 5 9.75 9.44 24.28
CA GLU A 5 9.74 10.85 24.72
C GLU A 5 11.06 11.56 24.44
N ASN A 6 12.20 10.87 24.57
CA ASN A 6 13.51 11.50 24.49
C ASN A 6 13.99 11.78 23.06
N THR A 7 13.42 11.16 22.03
CA THR A 7 13.85 11.33 20.64
C THR A 7 12.93 12.27 19.87
N TYR A 8 11.65 12.32 20.21
CA TYR A 8 10.65 13.06 19.46
C TYR A 8 10.50 14.53 19.93
N LEU A 9 10.62 14.80 21.22
CA LEU A 9 10.51 16.17 21.78
C LEU A 9 11.43 17.20 21.11
N PRO A 10 12.73 16.91 20.86
CA PRO A 10 13.60 17.85 20.16
C PRO A 10 13.13 18.16 18.73
N THR A 11 12.67 17.12 18.00
CA THR A 11 12.20 17.27 16.62
C THR A 11 10.89 18.06 16.53
N ALA A 12 9.96 17.83 17.47
CA ALA A 12 8.71 18.59 17.55
C ALA A 12 8.97 20.07 17.85
N ARG A 13 9.92 20.36 18.76
CA ARG A 13 10.35 21.72 19.08
C ARG A 13 10.94 22.43 17.86
N GLU A 14 11.89 21.81 17.18
CA GLU A 14 12.50 22.38 15.96
C GLU A 14 11.46 22.67 14.87
N GLN A 15 10.47 21.78 14.69
CA GLN A 15 9.37 22.00 13.74
C GLN A 15 8.50 23.18 14.11
N LEU A 16 8.17 23.33 15.41
CA LEU A 16 7.35 24.45 15.91
C LEU A 16 8.08 25.78 15.81
N GLU A 17 9.34 25.84 16.20
CA GLU A 17 10.19 27.04 16.11
C GLU A 17 10.35 27.48 14.64
N ALA A 18 10.64 26.57 13.72
CA ALA A 18 10.72 26.87 12.29
C ALA A 18 9.37 27.31 11.69
N ARG A 19 8.24 26.80 12.24
CA ARG A 19 6.89 27.23 11.82
C ARG A 19 6.59 28.63 12.35
N LEU A 20 6.99 28.95 13.58
CA LEU A 20 6.83 30.25 14.20
C LEU A 20 7.57 31.34 13.41
N GLU A 21 8.85 31.14 13.11
CA GLU A 21 9.65 32.07 12.32
C GLU A 21 9.01 32.39 10.95
N ARG A 22 8.46 31.39 10.27
CA ARG A 22 7.77 31.57 8.98
C ARG A 22 6.50 32.38 9.13
N LEU A 23 5.70 32.09 10.17
CA LEU A 23 4.45 32.81 10.42
C LEU A 23 4.70 34.28 10.81
N GLU A 24 5.72 34.55 11.63
CA GLU A 24 6.13 35.91 11.99
C GLU A 24 6.61 36.71 10.76
N SER A 25 7.40 36.05 9.87
CA SER A 25 7.83 36.68 8.61
C SER A 25 6.63 37.01 7.69
N LEU A 26 5.63 36.12 7.63
CA LEU A 26 4.40 36.36 6.87
C LEU A 26 3.57 37.50 7.48
N LEU A 27 3.46 37.57 8.80
CA LEU A 27 2.72 38.63 9.51
C LEU A 27 3.33 40.00 9.27
N GLN A 28 4.67 40.08 9.17
CA GLN A 28 5.36 41.34 8.82
C GLN A 28 5.09 41.79 7.39
N GLN A 29 4.88 40.85 6.45
CA GLN A 29 4.60 41.15 5.04
C GLN A 29 3.11 41.46 4.79
N GLN A 30 2.23 40.74 5.45
CA GLN A 30 0.78 40.86 5.36
C GLN A 30 0.13 40.64 6.73
N PRO A 31 -0.23 41.72 7.46
CA PRO A 31 -0.96 41.60 8.70
C PRO A 31 -2.30 40.89 8.49
N SER A 32 -2.51 39.77 9.17
CA SER A 32 -3.71 38.94 9.07
C SER A 32 -4.08 38.41 10.45
N GLU A 33 -5.34 38.50 10.83
CA GLU A 33 -5.88 37.96 12.08
C GLU A 33 -5.67 36.42 12.15
N GLN A 34 -5.88 35.76 11.02
CA GLN A 34 -5.63 34.29 10.91
C GLN A 34 -4.17 33.91 11.18
N VAL A 35 -3.20 34.70 10.69
CA VAL A 35 -1.77 34.44 10.95
C VAL A 35 -1.47 34.66 12.43
N THR A 36 -2.07 35.65 13.07
CA THR A 36 -1.91 35.92 14.51
C THR A 36 -2.49 34.78 15.35
N GLU A 37 -3.63 34.21 14.97
CA GLU A 37 -4.21 33.03 15.63
C GLU A 37 -3.28 31.81 15.52
N LEU A 38 -2.72 31.54 14.32
CA LEU A 38 -1.78 30.44 14.12
C LEU A 38 -0.49 30.61 14.94
N ILE A 39 0.04 31.82 15.05
CA ILE A 39 1.20 32.13 15.93
C ILE A 39 0.85 31.77 17.39
N THR A 40 -0.32 32.21 17.86
CA THR A 40 -0.78 31.91 19.23
C THR A 40 -0.92 30.39 19.48
N GLU A 41 -1.34 29.60 18.49
CA GLU A 41 -1.41 28.15 18.59
C GLU A 41 -0.02 27.51 18.69
N VAL A 42 0.94 28.00 17.88
CA VAL A 42 2.33 27.53 17.92
C VAL A 42 2.98 27.86 19.26
N ASP A 43 2.81 29.10 19.77
CA ASP A 43 3.32 29.51 21.09
C ASP A 43 2.79 28.63 22.21
N LYS A 44 1.48 28.33 22.22
CA LYS A 44 0.89 27.39 23.19
C LYS A 44 1.46 25.98 23.10
N ALA A 45 1.82 25.51 21.89
CA ALA A 45 2.43 24.21 21.74
C ALA A 45 3.86 24.18 22.29
N ILE A 46 4.63 25.25 22.06
CA ILE A 46 5.98 25.42 22.63
C ILE A 46 5.91 25.52 24.17
N GLU A 47 4.96 26.29 24.70
CA GLU A 47 4.74 26.39 26.15
C GLU A 47 4.45 25.02 26.80
N ARG A 48 3.68 24.16 26.11
CA ARG A 48 3.44 22.78 26.59
C ARG A 48 4.71 21.95 26.62
N ILE A 49 5.63 22.15 25.66
CA ILE A 49 6.94 21.49 25.68
C ILE A 49 7.76 21.98 26.90
N ASP A 50 7.80 23.30 27.10
CA ASP A 50 8.59 23.92 28.18
C ASP A 50 8.09 23.55 29.57
N THR A 51 6.78 23.35 29.71
CA THR A 51 6.14 22.97 30.99
C THR A 51 6.07 21.45 31.20
N GLY A 52 6.50 20.63 30.23
CA GLY A 52 6.49 19.17 30.34
C GLY A 52 5.13 18.51 30.10
N HIS A 53 4.15 19.25 29.58
CA HIS A 53 2.79 18.77 29.29
C HIS A 53 2.56 18.49 27.78
N PHE A 54 3.64 18.42 27.00
CA PHE A 54 3.53 18.08 25.59
C PHE A 54 3.10 16.62 25.44
N GLY A 55 2.06 16.41 24.62
CA GLY A 55 1.48 15.07 24.41
C GLY A 55 0.37 14.72 25.40
N GLU A 56 0.08 15.55 26.40
CA GLU A 56 -1.09 15.41 27.25
C GLU A 56 -2.31 16.09 26.62
N CYS A 57 -3.45 15.40 26.65
CA CYS A 57 -4.73 15.96 26.22
C CYS A 57 -5.17 17.08 27.19
N THR A 58 -5.47 18.26 26.68
CA THR A 58 -5.93 19.41 27.49
C THR A 58 -7.31 19.20 28.13
N VAL A 59 -8.04 18.15 27.79
CA VAL A 59 -9.40 17.87 28.29
C VAL A 59 -9.40 16.75 29.34
N CYS A 60 -8.77 15.60 29.07
CA CYS A 60 -8.79 14.44 29.96
C CYS A 60 -7.45 14.14 30.64
N HIS A 61 -6.38 14.86 30.27
CA HIS A 61 -5.01 14.67 30.76
C HIS A 61 -4.39 13.29 30.47
N GLU A 62 -5.04 12.49 29.62
CA GLU A 62 -4.47 11.27 29.07
C GLU A 62 -3.58 11.61 27.87
N ASN A 63 -2.79 10.63 27.41
CA ASN A 63 -1.88 10.84 26.29
C ASN A 63 -2.66 11.05 24.98
N VAL A 64 -2.26 12.04 24.20
CA VAL A 64 -2.63 12.18 22.80
C VAL A 64 -1.90 11.11 21.99
N GLU A 65 -2.53 10.58 20.95
CA GLU A 65 -1.99 9.54 20.10
C GLU A 65 -0.66 9.97 19.45
N ALA A 66 0.39 9.17 19.63
CA ALA A 66 1.76 9.52 19.23
C ALA A 66 1.87 9.80 17.72
N ASP A 67 1.19 9.02 16.90
CA ASP A 67 1.19 9.18 15.44
C ASP A 67 0.61 10.52 15.02
N ARG A 68 -0.42 11.00 15.72
CA ARG A 68 -1.01 12.31 15.46
C ARG A 68 -0.07 13.45 15.83
N LEU A 69 0.60 13.35 16.97
CA LEU A 69 1.60 14.32 17.42
C LEU A 69 2.81 14.38 16.47
N MET A 70 3.25 13.23 15.95
CA MET A 70 4.35 13.17 14.96
C MET A 70 3.99 13.89 13.66
N HIS A 71 2.71 13.89 13.25
CA HIS A 71 2.24 14.58 12.06
C HIS A 71 1.97 16.06 12.30
N ASP A 72 1.39 16.40 13.44
CA ASP A 72 1.11 17.79 13.80
C ASP A 72 1.32 18.01 15.31
N PRO A 73 2.46 18.65 15.69
CA PRO A 73 2.75 18.97 17.09
C PRO A 73 1.83 20.00 17.74
N LEU A 74 0.92 20.63 16.99
CA LEU A 74 -0.09 21.54 17.52
C LEU A 74 -1.25 20.81 18.23
N ILE A 75 -1.45 19.52 17.94
CA ILE A 75 -2.56 18.76 18.52
C ILE A 75 -2.48 18.75 20.04
N ALA A 76 -3.59 19.18 20.65
CA ALA A 76 -3.72 19.30 22.10
C ALA A 76 -4.84 18.43 22.69
N VAL A 77 -5.62 17.74 21.85
CA VAL A 77 -6.79 16.96 22.26
C VAL A 77 -6.73 15.56 21.65
N CYS A 78 -6.88 14.53 22.49
CA CYS A 78 -6.93 13.14 22.03
C CYS A 78 -8.23 12.86 21.24
N LEU A 79 -8.24 11.77 20.46
CA LEU A 79 -9.42 11.37 19.66
C LEU A 79 -10.68 11.21 20.50
N GLY A 80 -10.55 10.66 21.70
CA GLY A 80 -11.67 10.47 22.62
C GLY A 80 -12.30 11.76 23.15
N CYS A 81 -11.57 12.87 23.11
CA CYS A 81 -12.01 14.19 23.58
C CYS A 81 -12.39 15.17 22.47
N LEU A 82 -12.35 14.74 21.20
CA LEU A 82 -12.86 15.55 20.10
C LEU A 82 -14.35 15.86 20.30
N SER A 83 -14.75 17.08 19.96
CA SER A 83 -16.18 17.43 19.96
C SER A 83 -16.94 16.57 18.95
N PRO A 84 -18.25 16.32 19.13
CA PRO A 84 -19.04 15.56 18.15
C PRO A 84 -19.00 16.13 16.74
N GLN A 85 -18.80 17.43 16.59
CA GLN A 85 -18.65 18.07 15.29
C GLN A 85 -17.31 17.74 14.64
N GLN A 86 -16.21 17.76 15.41
CA GLN A 86 -14.86 17.40 14.93
C GLN A 86 -14.78 15.91 14.57
N GLN A 87 -15.39 15.04 15.40
CA GLN A 87 -15.47 13.60 15.09
C GLN A 87 -16.18 13.35 13.76
N ARG A 88 -17.36 13.96 13.56
CA ARG A 88 -18.11 13.81 12.28
C ARG A 88 -17.34 14.36 11.09
N ALA A 89 -16.64 15.47 11.24
CA ALA A 89 -15.83 16.04 10.17
C ALA A 89 -14.70 15.07 9.79
N LEU A 90 -13.97 14.53 10.77
CA LEU A 90 -12.90 13.56 10.55
C LEU A 90 -13.43 12.25 9.90
N GLU A 91 -14.56 11.73 10.40
CA GLU A 91 -15.21 10.55 9.82
C GLU A 91 -15.62 10.79 8.37
N TYR A 92 -16.18 11.95 8.07
CA TYR A 92 -16.56 12.32 6.71
C TYR A 92 -15.35 12.40 5.76
N ASP A 93 -14.27 13.04 6.19
CA ASP A 93 -13.05 13.17 5.40
C ASP A 93 -12.41 11.81 5.14
N LEU A 94 -12.38 10.92 6.15
CA LEU A 94 -11.90 9.55 6.00
C LEU A 94 -12.77 8.73 5.04
N GLN A 95 -14.10 8.86 5.13
CA GLN A 95 -15.02 8.19 4.21
C GLN A 95 -14.84 8.69 2.77
N LEU A 96 -14.66 9.99 2.57
CA LEU A 96 -14.40 10.56 1.24
C LEU A 96 -13.07 10.06 0.68
N ALA A 97 -12.01 10.05 1.48
CA ALA A 97 -10.73 9.51 1.09
C ALA A 97 -10.82 8.02 0.72
N ALA A 98 -11.59 7.22 1.49
CA ALA A 98 -11.84 5.81 1.20
C ALA A 98 -12.58 5.62 -0.13
N GLN A 99 -13.59 6.45 -0.43
CA GLN A 99 -14.32 6.39 -1.70
C GLN A 99 -13.40 6.72 -2.89
N ILE A 100 -12.56 7.76 -2.76
CA ILE A 100 -11.58 8.11 -3.78
C ILE A 100 -10.60 6.94 -3.98
N HIS A 101 -10.06 6.39 -2.91
CA HIS A 101 -9.12 5.26 -2.96
C HIS A 101 -9.76 4.03 -3.61
N GLN A 102 -11.00 3.69 -3.25
CA GLN A 102 -11.74 2.59 -3.87
C GLN A 102 -11.94 2.79 -5.38
N GLY A 103 -12.15 4.04 -5.83
CA GLY A 103 -12.19 4.39 -7.25
C GLY A 103 -10.85 4.23 -8.00
N LEU A 104 -9.75 4.08 -7.27
CA LEU A 104 -8.43 3.80 -7.84
C LEU A 104 -8.19 2.30 -8.09
N LEU A 105 -8.93 1.41 -7.45
CA LEU A 105 -8.80 -0.03 -7.66
C LEU A 105 -9.21 -0.43 -9.08
N PRO A 106 -8.68 -1.52 -9.62
CA PRO A 106 -9.12 -2.08 -10.89
C PRO A 106 -10.62 -2.39 -10.88
N ALA A 107 -11.23 -2.39 -12.07
CA ALA A 107 -12.62 -2.81 -12.20
C ALA A 107 -12.81 -4.26 -11.72
N ALA A 108 -13.98 -4.56 -11.11
CA ALA A 108 -14.26 -5.89 -10.57
C ALA A 108 -14.14 -7.03 -11.60
N LYS A 109 -14.29 -6.70 -12.88
CA LYS A 109 -14.02 -7.63 -13.99
C LYS A 109 -13.03 -6.99 -14.94
N LEU A 110 -11.86 -7.58 -15.06
CA LEU A 110 -10.81 -7.16 -15.99
C LEU A 110 -10.94 -7.98 -17.28
N ALA A 111 -11.31 -7.32 -18.36
CA ALA A 111 -11.37 -7.93 -19.68
C ALA A 111 -10.06 -7.68 -20.45
N ILE A 112 -9.10 -8.57 -20.31
CA ILE A 112 -7.81 -8.51 -20.99
C ILE A 112 -7.75 -9.68 -21.98
N PRO A 113 -7.75 -9.44 -23.30
CA PRO A 113 -7.74 -10.51 -24.30
C PRO A 113 -6.57 -11.46 -24.09
N GLY A 114 -6.85 -12.75 -24.00
CA GLY A 114 -5.83 -13.79 -23.77
C GLY A 114 -5.48 -14.04 -22.30
N TRP A 115 -6.11 -13.33 -21.38
CA TRP A 115 -5.85 -13.43 -19.94
C TRP A 115 -7.13 -13.51 -19.14
N GLU A 116 -7.16 -14.37 -18.14
CA GLU A 116 -8.20 -14.40 -17.11
C GLU A 116 -7.61 -13.86 -15.82
N VAL A 117 -8.31 -12.92 -15.21
CA VAL A 117 -7.84 -12.22 -14.02
C VAL A 117 -8.94 -12.18 -12.98
N ALA A 118 -8.63 -12.64 -11.79
CA ALA A 118 -9.46 -12.47 -10.60
C ALA A 118 -8.62 -11.90 -9.46
N TYR A 119 -9.28 -11.21 -8.54
CA TYR A 119 -8.60 -10.67 -7.38
C TYR A 119 -9.50 -10.59 -6.15
N HIS A 120 -8.86 -10.57 -5.01
CA HIS A 120 -9.44 -10.17 -3.73
C HIS A 120 -8.66 -8.99 -3.17
N TYR A 121 -9.37 -7.98 -2.72
CA TYR A 121 -8.80 -6.86 -1.97
C TYR A 121 -9.71 -6.51 -0.80
N LYS A 122 -9.15 -6.45 0.40
CA LYS A 122 -9.87 -6.03 1.59
C LYS A 122 -8.92 -5.30 2.55
N PRO A 123 -9.10 -3.99 2.73
CA PRO A 123 -8.27 -3.25 3.66
C PRO A 123 -8.55 -3.67 5.11
N ALA A 124 -7.53 -3.61 5.96
CA ALA A 124 -7.64 -3.82 7.40
C ALA A 124 -8.39 -2.68 8.08
N GLY A 125 -8.15 -1.46 7.61
CA GLY A 125 -8.79 -0.24 8.10
C GLY A 125 -9.82 0.35 7.13
N VAL A 126 -10.02 1.66 7.24
CA VAL A 126 -10.90 2.41 6.32
C VAL A 126 -10.27 2.53 4.93
N ILE A 127 -8.94 2.62 4.88
CA ILE A 127 -8.13 2.76 3.65
C ILE A 127 -6.89 1.90 3.81
N GLY A 128 -6.47 1.20 2.74
CA GLY A 128 -5.28 0.35 2.74
C GLY A 128 -4.06 0.96 2.07
N GLY A 129 -2.88 0.38 2.40
CA GLY A 129 -1.58 0.68 1.78
C GLY A 129 -1.24 -0.21 0.60
N ASP A 130 -1.99 -1.28 0.38
CA ASP A 130 -1.79 -2.18 -0.75
C ASP A 130 -2.21 -1.55 -2.07
N TYR A 131 -1.45 -1.87 -3.11
CA TYR A 131 -1.80 -1.51 -4.48
C TYR A 131 -1.59 -2.70 -5.42
N PHE A 132 -2.54 -2.92 -6.31
CA PHE A 132 -2.38 -3.84 -7.43
C PHE A 132 -3.01 -3.27 -8.68
N ASP A 133 -2.50 -3.69 -9.84
CA ASP A 133 -3.08 -3.34 -11.13
C ASP A 133 -2.75 -4.43 -12.18
N VAL A 134 -3.65 -4.61 -13.13
CA VAL A 134 -3.45 -5.49 -14.28
C VAL A 134 -3.93 -4.75 -15.52
N LEU A 135 -3.04 -4.51 -16.48
CA LEU A 135 -3.27 -3.61 -17.60
C LEU A 135 -2.88 -4.27 -18.92
N SER A 136 -3.75 -4.19 -19.92
CA SER A 136 -3.41 -4.63 -21.28
C SER A 136 -2.30 -3.76 -21.87
N ASP A 137 -1.37 -4.39 -22.60
CA ASP A 137 -0.36 -3.68 -23.39
C ASP A 137 -0.87 -3.24 -24.78
N GLY A 138 -2.14 -3.54 -25.09
CA GLY A 138 -2.76 -3.27 -26.40
C GLY A 138 -2.29 -4.19 -27.54
N LYS A 139 -1.41 -5.17 -27.25
CA LYS A 139 -0.83 -6.12 -28.23
C LYS A 139 -1.12 -7.57 -27.84
N GLY A 140 -2.06 -7.80 -26.92
CA GLY A 140 -2.44 -9.11 -26.40
C GLY A 140 -1.61 -9.58 -25.20
N GLY A 141 -0.66 -8.78 -24.72
CA GLY A 141 0.05 -8.98 -23.48
C GLY A 141 -0.56 -8.18 -22.33
N THR A 142 -0.03 -8.39 -21.13
CA THR A 142 -0.49 -7.74 -19.92
C THR A 142 0.67 -7.30 -19.03
N TYR A 143 0.57 -6.10 -18.48
CA TYR A 143 1.37 -5.66 -17.32
C TYR A 143 0.61 -6.01 -16.05
N PHE A 144 1.34 -6.37 -15.02
CA PHE A 144 0.80 -6.61 -13.70
C PHE A 144 1.70 -6.01 -12.64
N LEU A 145 1.08 -5.61 -11.55
CA LEU A 145 1.73 -5.00 -10.41
C LEU A 145 1.01 -5.41 -9.13
N ILE A 146 1.77 -5.75 -8.10
CA ILE A 146 1.32 -5.74 -6.70
C ILE A 146 2.37 -5.02 -5.89
N ALA A 147 1.94 -4.21 -4.94
CA ALA A 147 2.82 -3.44 -4.06
C ALA A 147 2.19 -3.31 -2.68
N ASP A 148 3.04 -3.31 -1.68
CA ASP A 148 2.71 -2.93 -0.32
C ASP A 148 3.59 -1.74 0.09
N VAL A 149 2.93 -0.66 0.52
CA VAL A 149 3.57 0.59 0.90
C VAL A 149 3.78 0.62 2.40
N ALA A 150 5.03 0.77 2.83
CA ALA A 150 5.38 0.86 4.24
C ALA A 150 4.62 1.98 4.96
N GLY A 151 3.86 1.60 5.98
CA GLY A 151 2.97 2.46 6.76
C GLY A 151 1.50 2.05 6.64
N LYS A 152 0.63 2.74 7.35
CA LYS A 152 -0.82 2.43 7.37
C LYS A 152 -1.67 3.69 7.21
N GLY A 153 -2.92 3.51 6.85
CA GLY A 153 -3.91 4.58 6.77
C GLY A 153 -3.70 5.55 5.61
N VAL A 154 -4.07 6.82 5.82
CA VAL A 154 -4.14 7.84 4.76
C VAL A 154 -2.79 8.09 4.08
N SER A 155 -1.69 8.10 4.84
CA SER A 155 -0.35 8.34 4.29
C SER A 155 0.09 7.25 3.31
N ALA A 156 -0.12 5.98 3.66
CA ALA A 156 0.15 4.86 2.77
C ALA A 156 -0.75 4.90 1.53
N ALA A 157 -2.04 5.17 1.69
CA ALA A 157 -2.98 5.31 0.59
C ALA A 157 -2.64 6.45 -0.38
N MET A 158 -2.10 7.57 0.09
CA MET A 158 -1.62 8.65 -0.79
C MET A 158 -0.42 8.20 -1.63
N LEU A 159 0.51 7.45 -1.05
CA LEU A 159 1.64 6.89 -1.79
C LEU A 159 1.20 5.80 -2.79
N THR A 160 0.23 4.99 -2.42
CA THR A 160 -0.43 4.03 -3.31
C THR A 160 -1.06 4.73 -4.52
N ALA A 161 -1.78 5.83 -4.30
CA ALA A 161 -2.34 6.65 -5.38
C ALA A 161 -1.24 7.25 -6.28
N ASN A 162 -0.12 7.68 -5.69
CA ASN A 162 1.05 8.16 -6.43
C ASN A 162 1.67 7.06 -7.29
N LEU A 163 1.95 5.87 -6.71
CA LEU A 163 2.47 4.72 -7.45
C LEU A 163 1.56 4.37 -8.64
N ARG A 164 0.24 4.33 -8.41
CA ARG A 164 -0.72 4.08 -9.48
C ARG A 164 -0.62 5.09 -10.61
N ALA A 165 -0.55 6.38 -10.30
CA ALA A 165 -0.42 7.43 -11.30
C ALA A 165 0.89 7.28 -12.09
N VAL A 166 2.00 7.01 -11.40
CA VAL A 166 3.32 6.79 -12.01
C VAL A 166 3.32 5.59 -12.96
N PHE A 167 2.87 4.41 -12.52
CA PHE A 167 2.86 3.22 -13.37
C PHE A 167 1.92 3.38 -14.57
N ARG A 168 0.72 3.94 -14.37
CA ARG A 168 -0.21 4.18 -15.48
C ARG A 168 0.26 5.23 -16.48
N ALA A 169 1.11 6.17 -16.08
CA ALA A 169 1.74 7.12 -16.98
C ALA A 169 2.94 6.50 -17.74
N LEU A 170 3.70 5.60 -17.12
CA LEU A 170 4.91 5.02 -17.70
C LEU A 170 4.63 3.82 -18.61
N ILE A 171 3.65 2.95 -18.27
CA ILE A 171 3.31 1.74 -19.03
C ILE A 171 3.03 2.03 -20.52
N PRO A 172 2.26 3.07 -20.89
CA PRO A 172 1.99 3.38 -22.31
C PRO A 172 3.21 3.79 -23.12
N LEU A 173 4.33 4.12 -22.48
CA LEU A 173 5.59 4.48 -23.16
C LEU A 173 6.29 3.26 -23.80
N GLY A 174 5.87 2.03 -23.44
CA GLY A 174 6.41 0.79 -24.00
C GLY A 174 7.88 0.54 -23.64
N LEU A 175 8.32 1.03 -22.49
CA LEU A 175 9.67 0.80 -21.98
C LEU A 175 9.85 -0.67 -21.53
N GLU A 176 11.09 -1.14 -21.54
CA GLU A 176 11.43 -2.44 -20.92
C GLU A 176 11.12 -2.41 -19.42
N VAL A 177 10.81 -3.58 -18.84
CA VAL A 177 10.37 -3.71 -17.43
C VAL A 177 11.36 -3.05 -16.46
N GLU A 178 12.66 -3.25 -16.66
CA GLU A 178 13.72 -2.68 -15.81
C GLU A 178 13.78 -1.15 -15.91
N GLN A 179 13.65 -0.60 -17.12
CA GLN A 179 13.67 0.84 -17.35
C GLN A 179 12.45 1.50 -16.72
N LEU A 180 11.25 0.89 -16.91
CA LEU A 180 10.02 1.39 -16.36
C LEU A 180 10.11 1.46 -14.84
N LEU A 181 10.57 0.38 -14.20
CA LEU A 181 10.70 0.33 -12.75
C LEU A 181 11.75 1.30 -12.22
N THR A 182 12.85 1.52 -12.94
CA THR A 182 13.88 2.53 -12.61
C THR A 182 13.29 3.95 -12.63
N HIS A 183 12.49 4.27 -13.65
CA HIS A 183 11.80 5.56 -13.70
C HIS A 183 10.75 5.70 -12.59
N ALA A 184 9.97 4.64 -12.34
CA ALA A 184 8.99 4.63 -11.26
C ALA A 184 9.64 4.85 -9.89
N ASN A 185 10.76 4.18 -9.62
CA ASN A 185 11.52 4.34 -8.39
C ASN A 185 12.00 5.79 -8.19
N ARG A 186 12.55 6.41 -9.23
CA ARG A 186 13.02 7.79 -9.15
C ARG A 186 11.87 8.74 -8.81
N LEU A 187 10.74 8.64 -9.51
CA LEU A 187 9.56 9.50 -9.26
C LEU A 187 8.97 9.25 -7.86
N PHE A 188 8.98 8.00 -7.40
CA PHE A 188 8.53 7.66 -6.06
C PHE A 188 9.45 8.25 -4.99
N CYS A 189 10.79 8.19 -5.17
CA CYS A 189 11.75 8.82 -4.27
C CYS A 189 11.57 10.33 -4.14
N GLU A 190 11.15 11.01 -5.21
CA GLU A 190 10.89 12.45 -5.21
C GLU A 190 9.59 12.82 -4.47
N SER A 191 8.66 11.89 -4.34
CA SER A 191 7.30 12.13 -3.83
C SER A 191 7.10 11.73 -2.37
N LYS A 192 7.97 10.90 -1.81
CA LYS A 192 7.81 10.30 -0.48
C LYS A 192 8.55 11.05 0.62
N LEU A 193 8.14 10.83 1.86
CA LEU A 193 8.90 11.24 3.03
C LEU A 193 10.09 10.31 3.28
N PRO A 194 11.12 10.76 4.04
CA PRO A 194 12.18 9.88 4.51
C PRO A 194 11.63 8.61 5.18
N MET A 195 12.33 7.49 5.01
CA MET A 195 11.98 6.17 5.58
C MET A 195 10.76 5.48 4.95
N GLN A 196 10.03 6.09 4.04
CA GLN A 196 8.97 5.42 3.29
C GLN A 196 9.55 4.64 2.11
N TYR A 197 9.02 3.45 1.87
CA TYR A 197 9.38 2.59 0.75
C TYR A 197 8.16 1.75 0.36
N ALA A 198 8.24 1.07 -0.77
CA ALA A 198 7.22 0.12 -1.20
C ALA A 198 7.87 -1.18 -1.66
N THR A 199 7.38 -2.31 -1.19
CA THR A 199 7.70 -3.61 -1.78
C THR A 199 6.86 -3.79 -3.04
N VAL A 200 7.44 -4.33 -4.12
CA VAL A 200 6.76 -4.40 -5.41
C VAL A 200 7.12 -5.67 -6.17
N ILE A 201 6.10 -6.36 -6.72
CA ILE A 201 6.29 -7.22 -7.89
C ILE A 201 5.71 -6.49 -9.09
N PHE A 202 6.51 -6.27 -10.10
CA PHE A 202 6.10 -5.70 -11.37
C PHE A 202 6.58 -6.54 -12.53
N GLY A 203 5.72 -6.74 -13.54
CA GLY A 203 6.10 -7.50 -14.69
C GLY A 203 5.23 -7.26 -15.93
N HIS A 204 5.67 -7.87 -17.02
CA HIS A 204 4.98 -7.92 -18.29
C HIS A 204 4.97 -9.34 -18.83
N ALA A 205 3.81 -9.80 -19.22
CA ALA A 205 3.62 -11.07 -19.92
C ALA A 205 3.10 -10.80 -21.33
N SER A 206 3.85 -11.25 -22.33
CA SER A 206 3.49 -11.03 -23.74
C SER A 206 2.41 -12.01 -24.21
N ALA A 207 1.75 -11.71 -25.33
CA ALA A 207 0.81 -12.62 -26.00
C ALA A 207 1.40 -13.98 -26.38
N ALA A 208 2.74 -14.08 -26.50
CA ALA A 208 3.46 -15.31 -26.78
C ALA A 208 3.88 -16.08 -25.50
N GLY A 209 3.43 -15.67 -24.31
CA GLY A 209 3.75 -16.35 -23.06
C GLY A 209 5.13 -15.99 -22.47
N LYS A 210 5.87 -15.02 -23.04
CA LYS A 210 7.11 -14.55 -22.42
C LYS A 210 6.78 -13.67 -21.23
N LEU A 211 7.16 -14.11 -20.02
CA LEU A 211 6.98 -13.39 -18.75
C LEU A 211 8.31 -12.76 -18.32
N GLN A 212 8.34 -11.45 -18.14
CA GLN A 212 9.42 -10.70 -17.52
C GLN A 212 8.93 -10.13 -16.20
N VAL A 213 9.65 -10.37 -15.11
CA VAL A 213 9.24 -9.96 -13.76
C VAL A 213 10.42 -9.48 -12.92
N VAL A 214 10.20 -8.42 -12.16
CA VAL A 214 11.07 -7.93 -11.10
C VAL A 214 10.31 -8.05 -9.78
N ASN A 215 10.94 -8.66 -8.80
CA ASN A 215 10.47 -8.63 -7.41
C ASN A 215 11.40 -7.73 -6.59
N ALA A 216 10.91 -6.58 -6.21
CA ALA A 216 11.62 -5.56 -5.45
C ALA A 216 11.20 -5.60 -3.97
N GLY A 217 11.77 -6.56 -3.22
CA GLY A 217 11.56 -6.70 -1.79
C GLY A 217 10.18 -7.21 -1.37
N HIS A 218 9.35 -7.65 -2.29
CA HIS A 218 8.02 -8.18 -1.99
C HIS A 218 8.07 -9.68 -1.66
N LEU A 219 6.99 -10.20 -1.06
CA LEU A 219 6.80 -11.65 -0.91
C LEU A 219 6.92 -12.37 -2.26
N PRO A 220 7.31 -13.65 -2.28
CA PRO A 220 7.47 -14.35 -3.55
C PRO A 220 6.14 -14.49 -4.28
N GLY A 221 6.11 -14.12 -5.57
CA GLY A 221 5.02 -14.48 -6.46
C GLY A 221 5.05 -15.99 -6.74
N LEU A 222 3.89 -16.58 -7.00
CA LEU A 222 3.75 -18.01 -7.28
C LEU A 222 3.41 -18.20 -8.75
N LEU A 223 4.33 -18.79 -9.52
CA LEU A 223 4.07 -19.22 -10.89
C LEU A 223 3.66 -20.70 -10.87
N VAL A 224 2.41 -20.96 -11.19
CA VAL A 224 1.76 -22.28 -11.13
C VAL A 224 1.73 -22.87 -12.52
N HIS A 225 2.41 -24.00 -12.71
CA HIS A 225 2.43 -24.80 -13.92
C HIS A 225 1.94 -26.23 -13.62
N GLY A 226 0.67 -26.52 -13.88
CA GLY A 226 0.06 -27.77 -13.43
C GLY A 226 0.28 -27.95 -11.92
N PRO A 227 0.83 -29.10 -11.46
CA PRO A 227 1.07 -29.33 -10.03
C PRO A 227 2.32 -28.62 -9.48
N GLU A 228 3.16 -28.04 -10.33
CA GLU A 228 4.41 -27.39 -9.96
C GLU A 228 4.17 -25.91 -9.63
N ILE A 229 4.76 -25.45 -8.52
CA ILE A 229 4.77 -24.05 -8.14
C ILE A 229 6.22 -23.58 -8.09
N LYS A 230 6.54 -22.60 -8.92
CA LYS A 230 7.82 -21.91 -8.92
C LYS A 230 7.69 -20.58 -8.19
N LEU A 231 8.58 -20.33 -7.23
CA LEU A 231 8.65 -19.06 -6.53
C LEU A 231 9.37 -18.00 -7.36
N LEU A 232 8.77 -16.82 -7.48
CA LEU A 232 9.38 -15.64 -8.06
C LEU A 232 9.94 -14.80 -6.91
N GLU A 233 11.09 -15.23 -6.41
CA GLU A 233 11.76 -14.66 -5.24
C GLU A 233 12.18 -13.21 -5.46
N SER A 234 12.31 -12.46 -4.35
CA SER A 234 12.86 -11.10 -4.39
C SER A 234 14.29 -11.10 -4.92
N ASN A 235 14.54 -10.28 -5.92
CA ASN A 235 15.84 -10.14 -6.58
C ASN A 235 16.36 -8.68 -6.60
N CYS A 236 15.58 -7.76 -6.04
CA CYS A 236 15.91 -6.35 -5.89
C CYS A 236 15.42 -5.83 -4.54
N ILE A 237 15.99 -4.75 -4.05
CA ILE A 237 15.51 -4.08 -2.84
C ILE A 237 14.23 -3.27 -3.13
N PRO A 238 13.40 -2.94 -2.11
CA PRO A 238 12.16 -2.17 -2.28
C PRO A 238 12.35 -0.83 -2.99
N LEU A 239 11.29 -0.36 -3.66
CA LEU A 239 11.24 0.97 -4.25
C LEU A 239 11.33 2.05 -3.18
N GLY A 240 12.02 3.14 -3.50
CA GLY A 240 12.13 4.28 -2.61
C GLY A 240 13.28 4.20 -1.61
N MET A 241 14.02 3.09 -1.53
CA MET A 241 15.19 3.00 -0.65
C MET A 241 16.38 3.81 -1.18
N PHE A 242 16.67 3.68 -2.48
CA PHE A 242 17.77 4.42 -3.12
C PHE A 242 17.34 4.93 -4.49
N THR A 243 17.61 6.21 -4.77
CA THR A 243 17.16 6.88 -6.01
C THR A 243 17.80 6.26 -7.27
N ASP A 244 19.07 5.87 -7.20
CA ASP A 244 19.85 5.38 -8.34
C ASP A 244 19.84 3.84 -8.44
N GLN A 245 18.86 3.19 -7.83
CA GLN A 245 18.73 1.73 -7.87
C GLN A 245 18.47 1.24 -9.30
N GLN A 246 19.20 0.19 -9.67
CA GLN A 246 19.01 -0.55 -10.91
C GLN A 246 18.16 -1.80 -10.62
N PHE A 247 17.22 -2.08 -11.51
CA PHE A 247 16.37 -3.26 -11.42
C PHE A 247 16.74 -4.27 -12.50
N LYS A 248 16.58 -5.55 -12.20
CA LYS A 248 16.89 -6.63 -13.13
C LYS A 248 15.71 -7.60 -13.19
N ALA A 249 15.14 -7.75 -14.38
CA ALA A 249 14.04 -8.70 -14.59
C ALA A 249 14.57 -10.14 -14.72
N THR A 250 13.81 -11.08 -14.18
CA THR A 250 13.91 -12.50 -14.54
C THR A 250 12.95 -12.79 -15.68
N THR A 251 13.31 -13.77 -16.53
CA THR A 251 12.48 -14.18 -17.66
C THR A 251 12.03 -15.62 -17.48
N HIS A 252 10.73 -15.84 -17.71
CA HIS A 252 10.09 -17.16 -17.68
C HIS A 252 9.23 -17.34 -18.93
N THR A 253 8.82 -18.56 -19.21
CA THR A 253 7.86 -18.87 -20.27
C THR A 253 6.59 -19.40 -19.62
N LEU A 254 5.45 -18.93 -20.08
CA LEU A 254 4.12 -19.38 -19.69
C LEU A 254 3.57 -20.30 -20.77
N ASP A 255 3.07 -21.44 -20.36
CA ASP A 255 2.23 -22.29 -21.19
C ASP A 255 0.75 -21.95 -20.97
N LEU A 256 -0.09 -22.38 -21.91
CA LEU A 256 -1.54 -22.18 -21.78
C LEU A 256 -2.07 -22.86 -20.50
N GLY A 257 -2.79 -22.10 -19.70
CA GLY A 257 -3.31 -22.56 -18.42
C GLY A 257 -2.41 -22.22 -17.22
N ASP A 258 -1.16 -21.79 -17.45
CA ASP A 258 -0.31 -21.33 -16.34
C ASP A 258 -0.91 -20.13 -15.64
N MET A 259 -0.73 -20.09 -14.34
CA MET A 259 -1.30 -19.03 -13.48
C MET A 259 -0.21 -18.36 -12.65
N LEU A 260 -0.24 -17.04 -12.63
CA LEU A 260 0.54 -16.22 -11.71
C LEU A 260 -0.36 -15.84 -10.53
N VAL A 261 0.06 -16.18 -9.31
CA VAL A 261 -0.63 -15.79 -8.07
C VAL A 261 0.27 -14.86 -7.29
N LEU A 262 -0.23 -13.66 -7.03
CA LEU A 262 0.43 -12.60 -6.27
C LEU A 262 -0.38 -12.28 -5.03
N PHE A 263 0.27 -12.00 -3.91
CA PHE A 263 -0.41 -11.73 -2.64
C PHE A 263 0.45 -10.86 -1.73
N THR A 264 -0.20 -10.12 -0.83
CA THR A 264 0.46 -9.33 0.22
C THR A 264 0.52 -10.10 1.53
N ASP A 265 1.28 -9.59 2.49
CA ASP A 265 1.54 -10.23 3.79
C ASP A 265 0.27 -10.42 4.62
N GLY A 266 -0.74 -9.55 4.49
CA GLY A 266 -2.03 -9.74 5.15
C GLY A 266 -2.72 -11.08 4.83
N ILE A 267 -2.35 -11.74 3.71
CA ILE A 267 -2.78 -13.11 3.41
C ILE A 267 -1.95 -14.13 4.18
N SER A 268 -0.61 -14.04 4.13
CA SER A 268 0.28 -15.02 4.74
C SER A 268 0.40 -14.85 6.26
N GLU A 269 0.28 -13.64 6.76
CA GLU A 269 0.35 -13.30 8.18
C GLU A 269 -1.02 -13.27 8.87
N ALA A 270 -2.10 -13.62 8.15
CA ALA A 270 -3.42 -13.78 8.74
C ALA A 270 -3.36 -14.78 9.91
N GLN A 271 -3.86 -14.36 11.09
CA GLN A 271 -3.76 -15.13 12.33
C GLN A 271 -5.06 -15.83 12.69
N ASP A 272 -4.92 -17.03 13.26
CA ASP A 272 -6.03 -17.71 13.93
C ASP A 272 -6.24 -17.18 15.37
N GLY A 273 -7.25 -17.71 16.07
CA GLY A 273 -7.55 -17.32 17.46
C GLY A 273 -6.44 -17.64 18.48
N ASN A 274 -5.39 -18.36 18.10
CA ASN A 274 -4.22 -18.67 18.93
C ASN A 274 -2.99 -17.83 18.54
N GLY A 275 -3.09 -16.96 17.53
CA GLY A 275 -2.01 -16.16 17.02
C GLY A 275 -1.07 -16.91 16.05
N ALA A 276 -1.46 -18.08 15.56
CA ALA A 276 -0.69 -18.79 14.54
C ALA A 276 -0.98 -18.20 13.15
N GLU A 277 0.06 -17.94 12.37
CA GLU A 277 -0.06 -17.40 11.01
C GLU A 277 -0.50 -18.47 10.00
N TYR A 278 -1.19 -18.01 8.95
CA TYR A 278 -1.57 -18.86 7.83
C TYR A 278 -0.33 -19.41 7.11
N GLY A 279 0.57 -18.54 6.74
CA GLY A 279 1.87 -18.86 6.17
C GLY A 279 1.82 -19.22 4.67
N VAL A 280 2.92 -18.91 3.97
CA VAL A 280 3.08 -19.17 2.53
C VAL A 280 2.96 -20.66 2.20
N SER A 281 3.41 -21.54 3.09
CA SER A 281 3.35 -22.99 2.86
C SER A 281 1.92 -23.54 2.78
N LYS A 282 1.01 -23.04 3.63
CA LYS A 282 -0.42 -23.44 3.55
C LYS A 282 -1.07 -22.86 2.30
N LEU A 283 -0.68 -21.63 1.90
CA LEU A 283 -1.14 -21.03 0.66
C LEU A 283 -0.73 -21.87 -0.55
N GLN A 284 0.53 -22.28 -0.63
CA GLN A 284 1.03 -23.16 -1.69
C GLN A 284 0.30 -24.50 -1.73
N ALA A 285 0.12 -25.15 -0.56
CA ALA A 285 -0.60 -26.42 -0.49
C ALA A 285 -2.04 -26.27 -1.00
N LEU A 286 -2.73 -25.21 -0.63
CA LEU A 286 -4.09 -24.94 -1.10
C LEU A 286 -4.15 -24.69 -2.61
N ILE A 287 -3.20 -23.92 -3.16
CA ILE A 287 -3.11 -23.68 -4.61
C ILE A 287 -2.88 -25.01 -5.35
N GLN A 288 -2.05 -25.92 -4.82
CA GLN A 288 -1.83 -27.25 -5.40
C GLN A 288 -3.10 -28.11 -5.38
N GLU A 289 -3.90 -28.05 -4.30
CA GLU A 289 -5.21 -28.71 -4.25
C GLU A 289 -6.19 -28.13 -5.31
N CYS A 290 -6.03 -26.86 -5.62
CA CYS A 290 -6.93 -26.09 -6.48
C CYS A 290 -6.40 -25.86 -7.91
N VAL A 291 -5.40 -26.59 -8.36
CA VAL A 291 -4.66 -26.35 -9.62
C VAL A 291 -5.53 -26.35 -10.88
N ASN A 292 -6.70 -26.99 -10.87
CA ASN A 292 -7.62 -27.04 -11.99
C ASN A 292 -8.71 -25.96 -11.96
N LEU A 293 -8.72 -25.11 -10.97
CA LEU A 293 -9.68 -24.01 -10.83
C LEU A 293 -9.28 -22.83 -11.73
N CYS A 294 -10.29 -22.13 -12.26
CA CYS A 294 -10.05 -20.84 -12.90
C CYS A 294 -9.72 -19.78 -11.83
N PRO A 295 -9.18 -18.61 -12.23
CA PRO A 295 -8.80 -17.55 -11.28
C PRO A 295 -9.91 -17.15 -10.32
N ASP A 296 -11.16 -16.99 -10.79
CA ASP A 296 -12.30 -16.62 -9.93
C ASP A 296 -12.59 -17.69 -8.87
N GLU A 297 -12.55 -18.97 -9.26
CA GLU A 297 -12.79 -20.08 -8.34
C GLU A 297 -11.65 -20.23 -7.33
N LEU A 298 -10.39 -20.05 -7.77
CA LEU A 298 -9.22 -20.08 -6.89
C LEU A 298 -9.27 -18.96 -5.85
N VAL A 299 -9.52 -17.73 -6.28
CA VAL A 299 -9.62 -16.57 -5.38
C VAL A 299 -10.73 -16.79 -4.35
N LYS A 300 -11.89 -17.28 -4.78
CA LYS A 300 -13.00 -17.59 -3.87
C LYS A 300 -12.66 -18.71 -2.89
N CYS A 301 -12.03 -19.79 -3.35
CA CYS A 301 -11.59 -20.90 -2.49
C CYS A 301 -10.59 -20.40 -1.43
N LEU A 302 -9.62 -19.57 -1.82
CA LEU A 302 -8.65 -18.96 -0.90
C LEU A 302 -9.33 -18.07 0.14
N GLN A 303 -10.28 -17.23 -0.26
CA GLN A 303 -11.05 -16.40 0.67
C GLN A 303 -11.80 -17.24 1.71
N GLU A 304 -12.51 -18.26 1.28
CA GLU A 304 -13.30 -19.14 2.17
C GLU A 304 -12.37 -19.87 3.18
N ARG A 305 -11.21 -20.34 2.72
CA ARG A 305 -10.22 -21.01 3.59
C ARG A 305 -9.57 -20.06 4.58
N LEU A 306 -9.26 -18.84 4.14
CA LEU A 306 -8.65 -17.81 4.99
C LEU A 306 -9.62 -17.35 6.09
N GLU A 307 -10.89 -17.10 5.74
CA GLU A 307 -11.93 -16.75 6.72
C GLU A 307 -12.19 -17.89 7.72
N ALA A 308 -12.22 -19.15 7.25
CA ALA A 308 -12.35 -20.31 8.12
C ALA A 308 -11.14 -20.45 9.07
N PHE A 309 -9.93 -20.15 8.59
CA PHE A 309 -8.70 -20.19 9.41
C PHE A 309 -8.73 -19.13 10.50
N ARG A 310 -9.13 -17.89 10.16
CA ARG A 310 -9.25 -16.79 11.12
C ARG A 310 -10.27 -17.06 12.22
N ASN A 311 -11.35 -17.75 11.90
CA ASN A 311 -12.41 -18.08 12.85
C ASN A 311 -12.89 -16.86 13.69
N GLY A 312 -13.03 -15.69 13.05
CA GLY A 312 -13.50 -14.46 13.69
C GLY A 312 -12.40 -13.52 14.23
N THR A 313 -11.11 -13.88 14.09
CA THR A 313 -10.01 -12.97 14.40
C THR A 313 -10.02 -11.77 13.44
N GLU A 314 -9.82 -10.56 13.97
CA GLU A 314 -9.76 -9.34 13.16
C GLU A 314 -8.54 -9.34 12.24
N ARG A 315 -8.64 -8.59 11.14
CA ARG A 315 -7.54 -8.40 10.20
C ARG A 315 -6.52 -7.42 10.78
N ALA A 316 -5.27 -7.84 10.77
CA ALA A 316 -4.15 -7.01 11.22
C ALA A 316 -3.56 -6.15 10.08
N ASP A 317 -3.68 -6.62 8.83
CA ASP A 317 -3.18 -5.92 7.64
C ASP A 317 -4.10 -6.09 6.42
N ASP A 318 -3.82 -5.31 5.36
CA ASP A 318 -4.55 -5.33 4.10
C ASP A 318 -4.37 -6.67 3.40
N GLU A 319 -5.44 -7.21 2.86
CA GLU A 319 -5.45 -8.49 2.15
C GLU A 319 -5.60 -8.26 0.67
N THR A 320 -4.53 -8.51 -0.06
CA THR A 320 -4.54 -8.48 -1.51
C THR A 320 -4.11 -9.83 -2.08
N LEU A 321 -4.91 -10.36 -2.99
CA LEU A 321 -4.63 -11.56 -3.74
C LEU A 321 -5.02 -11.33 -5.19
N VAL A 322 -4.13 -11.62 -6.13
CA VAL A 322 -4.36 -11.49 -7.57
C VAL A 322 -3.97 -12.79 -8.26
N ALA A 323 -4.89 -13.37 -9.01
CA ALA A 323 -4.65 -14.55 -9.86
C ALA A 323 -4.78 -14.16 -11.33
N ILE A 324 -3.74 -14.43 -12.13
CA ILE A 324 -3.66 -14.07 -13.55
C ILE A 324 -3.33 -15.33 -14.34
N GLN A 325 -4.27 -15.83 -15.14
CA GLN A 325 -4.09 -17.03 -15.96
C GLN A 325 -3.85 -16.68 -17.43
N PHE A 326 -2.87 -17.32 -18.04
CA PHE A 326 -2.62 -17.24 -19.46
C PHE A 326 -3.61 -18.14 -20.23
N ALA A 327 -4.62 -17.54 -20.85
CA ALA A 327 -5.67 -18.23 -21.60
C ALA A 327 -5.38 -18.31 -23.10
N GLY A 328 -4.37 -17.58 -23.60
CA GLY A 328 -4.02 -17.54 -25.03
C GLY A 328 -4.97 -16.72 -25.89
N SER A 329 -4.54 -16.38 -27.10
CA SER A 329 -5.25 -15.47 -28.01
C SER A 329 -6.36 -16.13 -28.83
N GLY A 330 -6.79 -17.36 -28.53
CA GLY A 330 -7.82 -18.08 -29.28
C GLY A 330 -9.24 -17.81 -28.80
N PRO A 331 -10.26 -17.83 -29.69
CA PRO A 331 -11.66 -17.81 -29.24
C PRO A 331 -11.91 -19.10 -28.45
N ARG A 332 -12.34 -18.98 -27.19
CA ARG A 332 -12.90 -20.14 -26.48
C ARG A 332 -14.08 -20.69 -27.24
N LEU A 333 -14.00 -21.92 -27.71
CA LEU A 333 -15.17 -22.72 -28.03
C LEU A 333 -15.90 -22.93 -26.70
N VAL A 334 -16.98 -22.16 -26.47
CA VAL A 334 -17.94 -22.46 -25.41
C VAL A 334 -18.57 -23.79 -25.79
N VAL A 335 -18.19 -24.86 -25.11
CA VAL A 335 -18.79 -26.20 -25.20
C VAL A 335 -19.97 -26.25 -24.23
#